data_456f2b07964570f1c23b245fd59669d5
#
_entry.id   456f2b07964570f1c23b245fd59669d5
#
_cell.length_a   1.000
_cell.length_b   1.000
_cell.length_c   1.000
_cell.angle_alpha   90.00
_cell.angle_beta   90.00
_cell.angle_gamma   90.00
#
_symmetry.space_group_name_H-M   'P 1'
#
loop_
_entity.id
_entity.type
_entity.pdbx_description
1 polymer ?
#
loop_
_entity_poly.entity_id
_entity_poly.type
_entity_poly.pdbx_seq_one_letter_code
_entity_poly.pdbx_strand_id
1 'polypeptide(L)'
;MRKWRIEDSEELYNITGWGTSYFGINDKGHVVVTPRRDGVTVDLKELVDELQLRDVAAPMLVRFPDILDNRIEKMSSCFKQAAEEYGYKAQNFIIYPIKVNQMRPVVEEIISHGKKFNLGLEAGSKPELHAVIAVNTDSDSLIVCNGYKDESYIELALLAQKMGKRIFLVVEKMNELKLIAKMAKQLNVEPNIGIRIKLASSGSGKWEESGGDASKFGLTSSELLEALDFLESKGMKDCLKLIHFHIGSQVTKIRRIKTALREASQFYVQLHSMGFKVEFVDIGGGLGVDYDGTRSSSSEGSVNYSIQEYVNDSISTLVDVSDKNGIPHPNIITESGRALTAHHSVLIFEVLETATLPEWDDEEEIAPDAHELVQELYAIWDTLNQNKMLEAWHDAQQIREEALDLFSHGIVDLKTRAQIERLYWSITREINQIAGGLKHAPDEFRGLSKLLADKYFCNFSLFQSLPDSWAIDQIFPIMPIQRLDEKPERSATLQDITCDSDGKIANFISTRNVAHYLPVHALKKTEPYYVAVFLVGAYQEILGDMHNLFGDTNAVHVSVNEKGYSIEQIIDGETVAEVLDYVQYSPKKLVRTLETWVTKSVKEGKISLEEGKEFLSNYRSGLYGYTYLE
;
A
#
# COMPACT_ATOMS: atom_id res chain seq x y z
N MET A 1 30.86 3.79 -24.06
CA MET A 1 29.99 3.30 -22.97
C MET A 1 29.23 2.05 -23.46
N ARG A 2 29.00 1.06 -22.59
CA ARG A 2 28.16 -0.12 -22.92
C ARG A 2 26.73 0.38 -23.17
N LYS A 3 26.04 -0.19 -24.19
CA LYS A 3 24.64 0.10 -24.45
C LYS A 3 23.80 -0.38 -23.23
N TRP A 4 22.83 0.43 -22.81
CA TRP A 4 21.85 0.06 -21.77
C TRP A 4 21.01 -1.12 -22.23
N ARG A 5 20.66 -2.00 -21.32
CA ARG A 5 19.89 -3.22 -21.60
C ARG A 5 18.78 -3.36 -20.56
N ILE A 6 17.81 -4.20 -20.83
CA ILE A 6 16.67 -4.49 -19.95
C ILE A 6 17.13 -5.00 -18.60
N GLU A 7 18.16 -5.87 -18.55
CA GLU A 7 18.69 -6.39 -17.29
C GLU A 7 19.29 -5.29 -16.41
N ASP A 8 19.77 -4.20 -17.00
CA ASP A 8 20.27 -3.05 -16.24
C ASP A 8 19.11 -2.31 -15.55
N SER A 9 17.91 -2.26 -16.19
CA SER A 9 16.69 -1.71 -15.60
C SER A 9 16.09 -2.67 -14.57
N GLU A 10 16.12 -3.98 -14.80
CA GLU A 10 15.67 -4.98 -13.82
C GLU A 10 16.48 -4.88 -12.51
N GLU A 11 17.80 -4.71 -12.63
CA GLU A 11 18.68 -4.50 -11.47
C GLU A 11 18.41 -3.15 -10.81
N LEU A 12 18.25 -2.07 -11.60
CA LEU A 12 18.07 -0.70 -11.11
C LEU A 12 16.82 -0.57 -10.24
N TYR A 13 15.69 -1.12 -10.69
CA TYR A 13 14.39 -1.05 -10.00
C TYR A 13 14.12 -2.27 -9.11
N ASN A 14 15.04 -3.24 -9.05
CA ASN A 14 14.93 -4.49 -8.29
C ASN A 14 13.63 -5.29 -8.55
N ILE A 15 13.11 -5.23 -9.80
CA ILE A 15 11.83 -5.84 -10.15
C ILE A 15 11.81 -7.35 -9.95
N THR A 16 12.93 -8.04 -10.17
CA THR A 16 13.07 -9.49 -9.94
C THR A 16 12.97 -9.86 -8.45
N GLY A 17 13.35 -8.94 -7.54
CA GLY A 17 13.26 -9.14 -6.10
C GLY A 17 11.82 -9.01 -5.60
N TRP A 18 11.23 -7.82 -5.67
CA TRP A 18 9.89 -7.54 -5.15
C TRP A 18 8.77 -8.10 -6.04
N GLY A 19 9.01 -8.24 -7.34
CA GLY A 19 8.01 -8.69 -8.32
C GLY A 19 7.60 -10.16 -8.17
N THR A 20 8.40 -10.98 -7.47
CA THR A 20 8.12 -12.39 -7.17
C THR A 20 7.63 -13.22 -8.38
N SER A 21 8.15 -12.93 -9.58
CA SER A 21 7.78 -13.51 -10.88
C SER A 21 6.36 -13.18 -11.38
N TYR A 22 5.65 -12.23 -10.73
CA TYR A 22 4.44 -11.65 -11.31
C TYR A 22 4.76 -10.48 -12.23
N PHE A 23 5.87 -9.78 -12.00
CA PHE A 23 6.25 -8.58 -12.74
C PHE A 23 7.63 -8.77 -13.39
N GLY A 24 7.77 -8.26 -14.60
CA GLY A 24 8.99 -8.30 -15.38
C GLY A 24 9.02 -7.20 -16.44
N ILE A 25 10.04 -7.19 -17.31
CA ILE A 25 10.21 -6.25 -18.40
C ILE A 25 10.31 -7.04 -19.71
N ASN A 26 9.56 -6.64 -20.74
CA ASN A 26 9.63 -7.27 -22.08
C ASN A 26 10.70 -6.63 -22.98
N ASP A 27 10.88 -7.22 -24.18
CA ASP A 27 11.86 -6.74 -25.17
C ASP A 27 11.56 -5.33 -25.74
N LYS A 28 10.35 -4.78 -25.50
CA LYS A 28 9.98 -3.42 -25.88
C LYS A 28 10.35 -2.39 -24.79
N GLY A 29 10.93 -2.83 -23.67
CA GLY A 29 11.18 -1.98 -22.51
C GLY A 29 9.91 -1.59 -21.75
N HIS A 30 8.86 -2.41 -21.82
CA HIS A 30 7.62 -2.22 -21.07
C HIS A 30 7.54 -3.17 -19.89
N VAL A 31 6.93 -2.73 -18.79
CA VAL A 31 6.59 -3.62 -17.68
C VAL A 31 5.49 -4.58 -18.09
N VAL A 32 5.67 -5.85 -17.79
CA VAL A 32 4.67 -6.91 -18.02
C VAL A 32 4.27 -7.57 -16.71
N VAL A 33 3.01 -7.99 -16.65
CA VAL A 33 2.44 -8.77 -15.55
C VAL A 33 2.16 -10.19 -16.02
N THR A 34 2.59 -11.18 -15.24
CA THR A 34 2.38 -12.62 -15.50
C THR A 34 1.53 -13.19 -14.36
N PRO A 35 0.20 -13.00 -14.34
CA PRO A 35 -0.63 -13.26 -13.17
C PRO A 35 -0.62 -14.71 -12.71
N ARG A 36 -0.59 -15.68 -13.64
CA ARG A 36 -0.58 -17.12 -13.36
C ARG A 36 0.80 -17.74 -13.32
N ARG A 37 1.84 -16.98 -13.71
CA ARG A 37 3.22 -17.48 -13.86
C ARG A 37 3.37 -18.61 -14.88
N ASP A 38 2.48 -18.67 -15.87
CA ASP A 38 2.42 -19.68 -16.93
C ASP A 38 2.97 -19.20 -18.27
N GLY A 39 3.51 -17.96 -18.30
CA GLY A 39 4.07 -17.31 -19.49
C GLY A 39 3.08 -16.42 -20.24
N VAL A 40 1.80 -16.41 -19.89
CA VAL A 40 0.83 -15.43 -20.44
C VAL A 40 1.04 -14.10 -19.74
N THR A 41 1.32 -13.05 -20.51
CA THR A 41 1.67 -11.73 -19.99
C THR A 41 0.68 -10.65 -20.40
N VAL A 42 0.54 -9.63 -19.56
CA VAL A 42 -0.16 -8.37 -19.85
C VAL A 42 0.88 -7.26 -19.90
N ASP A 43 1.05 -6.61 -21.04
CA ASP A 43 1.90 -5.42 -21.21
C ASP A 43 1.14 -4.21 -20.65
N LEU A 44 1.69 -3.58 -19.60
CA LEU A 44 1.00 -2.48 -18.91
C LEU A 44 0.90 -1.22 -19.78
N LYS A 45 1.91 -0.95 -20.64
CA LYS A 45 1.85 0.21 -21.53
C LYS A 45 0.78 0.02 -22.61
N GLU A 46 0.72 -1.16 -23.23
CA GLU A 46 -0.31 -1.49 -24.21
C GLU A 46 -1.72 -1.49 -23.59
N LEU A 47 -1.85 -1.98 -22.35
CA LEU A 47 -3.10 -1.94 -21.61
C LEU A 47 -3.57 -0.49 -21.36
N VAL A 48 -2.65 0.40 -20.93
CA VAL A 48 -2.98 1.82 -20.72
C VAL A 48 -3.41 2.48 -22.02
N ASP A 49 -2.70 2.20 -23.13
CA ASP A 49 -3.07 2.74 -24.45
C ASP A 49 -4.45 2.25 -24.90
N GLU A 50 -4.77 0.98 -24.67
CA GLU A 50 -6.11 0.44 -24.96
C GLU A 50 -7.20 1.09 -24.10
N LEU A 51 -6.92 1.33 -22.80
CA LEU A 51 -7.87 1.95 -21.89
C LEU A 51 -8.14 3.41 -22.27
N GLN A 52 -7.10 4.15 -22.67
CA GLN A 52 -7.28 5.52 -23.18
C GLN A 52 -8.17 5.57 -24.44
N LEU A 53 -8.04 4.60 -25.35
CA LEU A 53 -8.95 4.49 -26.50
C LEU A 53 -10.40 4.18 -26.12
N ARG A 54 -10.64 3.76 -24.87
CA ARG A 54 -11.95 3.53 -24.27
C ARG A 54 -12.41 4.66 -23.35
N ASP A 55 -11.75 5.84 -23.42
CA ASP A 55 -12.01 7.01 -22.59
C ASP A 55 -11.78 6.77 -21.07
N VAL A 56 -10.90 5.83 -20.71
CA VAL A 56 -10.49 5.59 -19.32
C VAL A 56 -9.15 6.27 -19.07
N ALA A 57 -9.17 7.43 -18.43
CA ALA A 57 -7.98 8.23 -18.14
C ALA A 57 -7.22 7.71 -16.89
N ALA A 58 -5.91 7.97 -16.85
CA ALA A 58 -5.12 7.86 -15.61
C ALA A 58 -5.43 9.04 -14.67
N PRO A 59 -5.33 8.86 -13.32
CA PRO A 59 -4.81 7.68 -12.63
C PRO A 59 -5.79 6.50 -12.68
N MET A 60 -5.24 5.29 -12.70
CA MET A 60 -6.04 4.08 -12.69
C MET A 60 -5.44 2.99 -11.81
N LEU A 61 -6.29 2.25 -11.13
CA LEU A 61 -5.93 1.07 -10.35
C LEU A 61 -6.23 -0.19 -11.15
N VAL A 62 -5.22 -0.88 -11.62
CA VAL A 62 -5.37 -2.14 -12.36
C VAL A 62 -5.31 -3.32 -11.40
N ARG A 63 -6.35 -4.16 -11.39
CA ARG A 63 -6.44 -5.36 -10.56
C ARG A 63 -6.34 -6.62 -11.42
N PHE A 64 -5.55 -7.58 -10.94
CA PHE A 64 -5.34 -8.88 -11.56
C PHE A 64 -5.89 -9.99 -10.66
N PRO A 65 -7.16 -10.40 -10.81
CA PRO A 65 -7.79 -11.47 -10.00
C PRO A 65 -7.00 -12.77 -10.03
N ASP A 66 -6.44 -13.15 -11.16
CA ASP A 66 -5.61 -14.35 -11.29
C ASP A 66 -4.39 -14.38 -10.35
N ILE A 67 -3.91 -13.20 -9.88
CA ILE A 67 -2.86 -13.15 -8.85
C ILE A 67 -3.43 -13.57 -7.50
N LEU A 68 -4.67 -13.17 -7.15
CA LEU A 68 -5.33 -13.61 -5.91
C LEU A 68 -5.44 -15.14 -5.90
N ASP A 69 -5.89 -15.72 -7.01
CA ASP A 69 -6.03 -17.16 -7.20
C ASP A 69 -4.70 -17.88 -6.99
N ASN A 70 -3.66 -17.41 -7.66
CA ASN A 70 -2.32 -17.98 -7.53
C ASN A 70 -1.77 -17.87 -6.10
N ARG A 71 -2.07 -16.77 -5.38
CA ARG A 71 -1.65 -16.58 -3.97
C ARG A 71 -2.36 -17.54 -3.04
N ILE A 72 -3.68 -17.76 -3.23
CA ILE A 72 -4.47 -18.74 -2.46
C ILE A 72 -3.93 -20.15 -2.70
N GLU A 73 -3.72 -20.52 -3.95
CA GLU A 73 -3.17 -21.83 -4.33
C GLU A 73 -1.78 -22.06 -3.72
N LYS A 74 -0.92 -21.06 -3.79
CA LYS A 74 0.43 -21.13 -3.21
C LYS A 74 0.39 -21.32 -1.70
N MET A 75 -0.45 -20.57 -1.00
CA MET A 75 -0.61 -20.71 0.46
C MET A 75 -1.12 -22.10 0.82
N SER A 76 -2.17 -22.56 0.15
CA SER A 76 -2.75 -23.91 0.37
C SER A 76 -1.75 -25.01 0.07
N SER A 77 -0.98 -24.90 -1.02
CA SER A 77 0.05 -25.90 -1.38
C SER A 77 1.17 -25.99 -0.32
N CYS A 78 1.58 -24.84 0.25
CA CYS A 78 2.57 -24.82 1.34
C CYS A 78 2.05 -25.55 2.59
N PHE A 79 0.77 -25.34 2.95
CA PHE A 79 0.16 -26.08 4.07
C PHE A 79 0.06 -27.57 3.80
N LYS A 80 -0.34 -27.97 2.58
CA LYS A 80 -0.41 -29.39 2.20
C LYS A 80 0.97 -30.05 2.29
N GLN A 81 2.00 -29.42 1.75
CA GLN A 81 3.36 -29.93 1.80
C GLN A 81 3.87 -30.09 3.24
N ALA A 82 3.67 -29.08 4.09
CA ALA A 82 4.08 -29.16 5.49
C ALA A 82 3.28 -30.21 6.27
N ALA A 83 1.98 -30.34 6.00
CA ALA A 83 1.16 -31.37 6.63
C ALA A 83 1.66 -32.79 6.33
N GLU A 84 2.05 -33.05 5.08
CA GLU A 84 2.65 -34.33 4.67
C GLU A 84 4.01 -34.54 5.32
N GLU A 85 4.87 -33.51 5.35
CA GLU A 85 6.24 -33.57 5.89
C GLU A 85 6.25 -33.83 7.41
N TYR A 86 5.40 -33.16 8.17
CA TYR A 86 5.38 -33.26 9.65
C TYR A 86 4.32 -34.20 10.21
N GLY A 87 3.58 -34.91 9.36
CA GLY A 87 2.56 -35.87 9.81
C GLY A 87 1.37 -35.21 10.53
N TYR A 88 1.03 -33.99 10.12
CA TYR A 88 -0.09 -33.24 10.67
C TYR A 88 -1.43 -33.89 10.34
N LYS A 89 -2.30 -34.10 11.35
CA LYS A 89 -3.52 -34.91 11.25
C LYS A 89 -4.82 -34.13 11.27
N ALA A 90 -4.75 -32.80 11.41
CA ALA A 90 -5.92 -31.93 11.42
C ALA A 90 -6.02 -31.10 10.11
N GLN A 91 -6.90 -30.12 10.05
CA GLN A 91 -7.15 -29.29 8.88
C GLN A 91 -6.55 -27.89 9.04
N ASN A 92 -6.19 -27.28 7.91
CA ASN A 92 -5.87 -25.86 7.86
C ASN A 92 -6.98 -25.07 7.16
N PHE A 93 -7.21 -23.85 7.63
CA PHE A 93 -8.17 -22.90 7.10
C PHE A 93 -7.47 -21.57 6.81
N ILE A 94 -7.65 -21.06 5.61
CA ILE A 94 -7.23 -19.71 5.25
C ILE A 94 -8.42 -18.78 5.47
N ILE A 95 -8.30 -17.85 6.40
CA ILE A 95 -9.35 -16.87 6.67
C ILE A 95 -8.89 -15.52 6.14
N TYR A 96 -9.66 -14.93 5.23
CA TYR A 96 -9.37 -13.63 4.67
C TYR A 96 -10.02 -12.52 5.49
N PRO A 97 -9.22 -11.65 6.17
CA PRO A 97 -9.75 -10.49 6.87
C PRO A 97 -10.14 -9.44 5.83
N ILE A 98 -11.44 -9.19 5.68
CA ILE A 98 -11.90 -8.31 4.59
C ILE A 98 -11.43 -6.87 4.74
N LYS A 99 -11.08 -6.43 5.98
CA LYS A 99 -10.48 -5.10 6.25
C LYS A 99 -9.23 -4.79 5.41
N VAL A 100 -8.55 -5.82 4.91
CA VAL A 100 -7.33 -5.65 4.10
C VAL A 100 -7.65 -5.09 2.71
N ASN A 101 -8.74 -5.54 2.10
CA ASN A 101 -9.36 -4.94 0.93
C ASN A 101 -10.83 -5.40 0.91
N GLN A 102 -11.75 -4.47 1.21
CA GLN A 102 -13.18 -4.72 1.35
C GLN A 102 -13.95 -4.61 0.04
N MET A 103 -13.27 -4.25 -1.05
CA MET A 103 -13.93 -4.10 -2.34
C MET A 103 -14.62 -5.41 -2.73
N ARG A 104 -15.91 -5.30 -3.07
CA ARG A 104 -16.76 -6.45 -3.36
C ARG A 104 -16.17 -7.40 -4.41
N PRO A 105 -15.62 -6.93 -5.54
CA PRO A 105 -15.02 -7.81 -6.54
C PRO A 105 -13.83 -8.61 -5.99
N VAL A 106 -13.02 -8.02 -5.11
CA VAL A 106 -11.88 -8.69 -4.47
C VAL A 106 -12.35 -9.78 -3.51
N VAL A 107 -13.36 -9.48 -2.69
CA VAL A 107 -13.90 -10.44 -1.71
C VAL A 107 -14.62 -11.59 -2.42
N GLU A 108 -15.42 -11.30 -3.46
CA GLU A 108 -16.14 -12.32 -4.24
C GLU A 108 -15.17 -13.25 -4.98
N GLU A 109 -14.08 -12.73 -5.57
CA GLU A 109 -13.04 -13.54 -6.20
C GLU A 109 -12.36 -14.48 -5.20
N ILE A 110 -11.93 -13.94 -4.06
CA ILE A 110 -11.29 -14.72 -2.99
C ILE A 110 -12.18 -15.87 -2.51
N ILE A 111 -13.48 -15.62 -2.32
CA ILE A 111 -14.42 -16.67 -1.90
C ILE A 111 -14.62 -17.69 -3.00
N SER A 112 -14.89 -17.22 -4.23
CA SER A 112 -15.18 -18.08 -5.37
C SER A 112 -14.04 -19.07 -5.62
N HIS A 113 -12.82 -18.57 -5.72
CA HIS A 113 -11.65 -19.41 -5.95
C HIS A 113 -11.24 -20.19 -4.70
N GLY A 114 -11.37 -19.57 -3.52
CA GLY A 114 -10.95 -20.13 -2.24
C GLY A 114 -11.79 -21.29 -1.73
N LYS A 115 -13.00 -21.48 -2.25
CA LYS A 115 -13.94 -22.53 -1.79
C LYS A 115 -13.30 -23.92 -1.73
N LYS A 116 -12.52 -24.30 -2.73
CA LYS A 116 -11.82 -25.60 -2.81
C LYS A 116 -10.64 -25.75 -1.84
N PHE A 117 -10.29 -24.68 -1.11
CA PHE A 117 -9.14 -24.60 -0.20
C PHE A 117 -9.51 -24.30 1.26
N ASN A 118 -10.76 -24.58 1.66
CA ASN A 118 -11.27 -24.26 3.01
C ASN A 118 -11.08 -22.79 3.39
N LEU A 119 -11.26 -21.90 2.41
CA LEU A 119 -11.15 -20.47 2.67
C LEU A 119 -12.42 -19.93 3.32
N GLY A 120 -12.23 -19.07 4.31
CA GLY A 120 -13.31 -18.35 4.99
C GLY A 120 -13.02 -16.86 5.08
N LEU A 121 -13.87 -16.13 5.78
CA LEU A 121 -13.76 -14.68 5.96
C LEU A 121 -13.68 -14.28 7.42
N GLU A 122 -13.00 -13.15 7.68
CA GLU A 122 -13.02 -12.49 9.00
C GLU A 122 -13.74 -11.15 8.88
N ALA A 123 -14.53 -10.83 9.92
CA ALA A 123 -15.21 -9.55 10.09
C ALA A 123 -14.86 -8.94 11.44
N GLY A 124 -14.30 -7.71 11.41
CA GLY A 124 -13.89 -6.96 12.59
C GLY A 124 -14.86 -5.82 12.98
N SER A 125 -15.94 -5.61 12.22
CA SER A 125 -16.93 -4.55 12.46
C SER A 125 -18.34 -4.97 12.03
N LYS A 126 -19.37 -4.20 12.44
CA LYS A 126 -20.76 -4.48 12.03
C LYS A 126 -20.96 -4.42 10.51
N PRO A 127 -20.51 -3.37 9.79
CA PRO A 127 -20.64 -3.33 8.35
C PRO A 127 -19.96 -4.53 7.67
N GLU A 128 -18.77 -4.90 8.13
CA GLU A 128 -18.05 -6.07 7.61
C GLU A 128 -18.83 -7.36 7.86
N LEU A 129 -19.43 -7.54 9.05
CA LEU A 129 -20.25 -8.73 9.34
C LEU A 129 -21.46 -8.82 8.40
N HIS A 130 -22.16 -7.70 8.15
CA HIS A 130 -23.27 -7.67 7.19
C HIS A 130 -22.82 -8.09 5.79
N ALA A 131 -21.68 -7.57 5.30
CA ALA A 131 -21.13 -7.96 4.01
C ALA A 131 -20.76 -9.45 3.99
N VAL A 132 -20.00 -9.91 4.99
CA VAL A 132 -19.48 -11.29 5.05
C VAL A 132 -20.61 -12.33 5.11
N ILE A 133 -21.65 -12.11 5.91
CA ILE A 133 -22.79 -13.03 5.98
C ILE A 133 -23.52 -13.12 4.64
N ALA A 134 -23.63 -12.01 3.90
CA ALA A 134 -24.34 -11.96 2.64
C ALA A 134 -23.55 -12.59 1.48
N VAL A 135 -22.25 -12.31 1.38
CA VAL A 135 -21.42 -12.81 0.25
C VAL A 135 -20.93 -14.24 0.47
N ASN A 136 -20.71 -14.66 1.71
CA ASN A 136 -20.30 -16.03 2.01
C ASN A 136 -21.49 -16.98 1.98
N THR A 137 -21.83 -17.50 0.81
CA THR A 137 -22.98 -18.41 0.61
C THR A 137 -22.68 -19.86 0.98
N ASP A 138 -21.42 -20.23 1.18
CA ASP A 138 -21.02 -21.60 1.55
C ASP A 138 -21.24 -21.83 3.06
N SER A 139 -22.03 -22.84 3.44
CA SER A 139 -22.28 -23.21 4.81
C SER A 139 -21.06 -23.81 5.51
N ASP A 140 -20.13 -24.41 4.77
CA ASP A 140 -18.94 -25.07 5.31
C ASP A 140 -17.78 -24.10 5.53
N SER A 141 -17.81 -22.94 4.88
CA SER A 141 -16.83 -21.87 5.03
C SER A 141 -16.93 -21.21 6.42
N LEU A 142 -15.80 -20.99 7.06
CA LEU A 142 -15.72 -20.34 8.37
C LEU A 142 -15.92 -18.83 8.27
N ILE A 143 -16.58 -18.26 9.27
CA ILE A 143 -16.64 -16.83 9.53
C ILE A 143 -16.04 -16.59 10.91
N VAL A 144 -14.96 -15.81 10.98
CA VAL A 144 -14.30 -15.42 12.23
C VAL A 144 -14.68 -13.99 12.56
N CYS A 145 -15.27 -13.78 13.73
CA CYS A 145 -15.72 -12.48 14.21
C CYS A 145 -14.73 -11.94 15.24
N ASN A 146 -13.77 -11.16 14.78
CA ASN A 146 -12.81 -10.42 15.61
C ASN A 146 -13.34 -9.01 15.97
N GLY A 147 -12.49 -8.18 16.56
CA GLY A 147 -12.78 -6.79 16.88
C GLY A 147 -13.78 -6.61 18.02
N TYR A 148 -14.10 -5.35 18.32
CA TYR A 148 -14.98 -5.00 19.43
C TYR A 148 -16.46 -5.25 19.04
N LYS A 149 -17.20 -5.97 19.91
CA LYS A 149 -18.57 -6.40 19.63
C LYS A 149 -19.55 -5.83 20.65
N ASP A 150 -20.66 -5.32 20.16
CA ASP A 150 -21.81 -4.97 20.96
C ASP A 150 -22.93 -6.03 20.84
N GLU A 151 -24.04 -5.80 21.53
CA GLU A 151 -25.18 -6.70 21.59
C GLU A 151 -25.76 -7.00 20.21
N SER A 152 -25.91 -5.98 19.33
CA SER A 152 -26.48 -6.16 18.00
C SER A 152 -25.55 -6.93 17.04
N TYR A 153 -24.23 -6.77 17.17
CA TYR A 153 -23.25 -7.57 16.45
C TYR A 153 -23.36 -9.05 16.82
N ILE A 154 -23.36 -9.33 18.14
CA ILE A 154 -23.43 -10.70 18.68
C ILE A 154 -24.76 -11.36 18.29
N GLU A 155 -25.88 -10.62 18.39
CA GLU A 155 -27.19 -11.11 17.99
C GLU A 155 -27.21 -11.54 16.53
N LEU A 156 -26.73 -10.68 15.62
CA LEU A 156 -26.67 -10.99 14.20
C LEU A 156 -25.82 -12.23 13.90
N ALA A 157 -24.63 -12.33 14.52
CA ALA A 157 -23.74 -13.48 14.36
C ALA A 157 -24.39 -14.78 14.84
N LEU A 158 -25.03 -14.78 16.02
CA LEU A 158 -25.71 -15.96 16.56
C LEU A 158 -26.94 -16.37 15.74
N LEU A 159 -27.69 -15.40 15.20
CA LEU A 159 -28.82 -15.70 14.30
C LEU A 159 -28.31 -16.32 12.98
N ALA A 160 -27.22 -15.80 12.43
CA ALA A 160 -26.60 -16.39 11.25
C ALA A 160 -26.05 -17.81 11.54
N GLN A 161 -25.48 -18.03 12.71
CA GLN A 161 -25.06 -19.37 13.16
C GLN A 161 -26.28 -20.31 13.28
N LYS A 162 -27.39 -19.84 13.81
CA LYS A 162 -28.64 -20.62 13.90
C LYS A 162 -29.21 -21.00 12.55
N MET A 163 -28.94 -20.18 11.51
CA MET A 163 -29.30 -20.46 10.11
C MET A 163 -28.32 -21.43 9.41
N GLY A 164 -27.29 -21.91 10.11
CA GLY A 164 -26.36 -22.90 9.58
C GLY A 164 -24.98 -22.35 9.14
N LYS A 165 -24.69 -21.06 9.38
CA LYS A 165 -23.32 -20.52 9.14
C LYS A 165 -22.36 -21.01 10.22
N ARG A 166 -21.10 -21.32 9.84
CA ARG A 166 -20.03 -21.69 10.76
C ARG A 166 -19.33 -20.42 11.27
N ILE A 167 -19.83 -19.86 12.37
CA ILE A 167 -19.33 -18.60 12.93
C ILE A 167 -18.59 -18.85 14.25
N PHE A 168 -17.44 -18.21 14.42
CA PHE A 168 -16.70 -18.11 15.68
C PHE A 168 -16.77 -16.68 16.19
N LEU A 169 -17.27 -16.49 17.41
CA LEU A 169 -17.24 -15.21 18.12
C LEU A 169 -15.96 -15.16 18.96
N VAL A 170 -14.97 -14.41 18.51
CA VAL A 170 -13.67 -14.28 19.20
C VAL A 170 -13.76 -13.18 20.25
N VAL A 171 -13.65 -13.56 21.51
CA VAL A 171 -13.70 -12.66 22.67
C VAL A 171 -12.40 -11.85 22.76
N GLU A 172 -12.54 -10.53 22.64
CA GLU A 172 -11.44 -9.57 22.79
C GLU A 172 -11.40 -8.94 24.20
N LYS A 173 -12.53 -8.96 24.92
CA LYS A 173 -12.73 -8.39 26.26
C LYS A 173 -13.73 -9.22 27.06
N MET A 174 -13.52 -9.34 28.38
CA MET A 174 -14.40 -10.09 29.28
C MET A 174 -15.89 -9.71 29.19
N ASN A 175 -16.19 -8.45 28.90
CA ASN A 175 -17.58 -7.99 28.79
C ASN A 175 -18.30 -8.62 27.59
N GLU A 176 -17.57 -8.87 26.48
CA GLU A 176 -18.15 -9.55 25.31
C GLU A 176 -18.58 -10.98 25.65
N LEU A 177 -17.78 -11.71 26.43
CA LEU A 177 -18.12 -13.06 26.86
C LEU A 177 -19.45 -13.10 27.62
N LYS A 178 -19.68 -12.11 28.49
CA LYS A 178 -20.95 -11.98 29.23
C LYS A 178 -22.12 -11.67 28.31
N LEU A 179 -21.90 -10.83 27.30
CA LEU A 179 -22.92 -10.51 26.27
C LEU A 179 -23.24 -11.73 25.40
N ILE A 180 -22.22 -12.48 24.96
CA ILE A 180 -22.40 -13.72 24.19
C ILE A 180 -23.25 -14.72 25.00
N ALA A 181 -22.91 -14.96 26.24
CA ALA A 181 -23.67 -15.89 27.09
C ALA A 181 -25.13 -15.45 27.30
N LYS A 182 -25.38 -14.15 27.50
CA LYS A 182 -26.72 -13.56 27.60
C LYS A 182 -27.52 -13.80 26.30
N MET A 183 -26.97 -13.43 25.16
CA MET A 183 -27.64 -13.52 23.86
C MET A 183 -27.83 -14.97 23.41
N ALA A 184 -26.85 -15.83 23.62
CA ALA A 184 -26.94 -17.27 23.35
C ALA A 184 -28.11 -17.92 24.07
N LYS A 185 -28.29 -17.58 25.35
CA LYS A 185 -29.44 -18.05 26.16
C LYS A 185 -30.77 -17.51 25.62
N GLN A 186 -30.83 -16.21 25.24
CA GLN A 186 -32.07 -15.60 24.72
C GLN A 186 -32.49 -16.20 23.38
N LEU A 187 -31.52 -16.48 22.50
CA LEU A 187 -31.76 -17.01 21.16
C LEU A 187 -31.83 -18.55 21.13
N ASN A 188 -31.53 -19.21 22.23
CA ASN A 188 -31.41 -20.67 22.35
C ASN A 188 -30.44 -21.23 21.29
N VAL A 189 -29.18 -20.75 21.31
CA VAL A 189 -28.08 -21.13 20.41
C VAL A 189 -26.87 -21.49 21.27
N GLU A 190 -26.18 -22.57 20.93
CA GLU A 190 -24.85 -22.88 21.48
C GLU A 190 -23.80 -22.14 20.63
N PRO A 191 -23.13 -21.11 21.19
CA PRO A 191 -22.17 -20.32 20.40
C PRO A 191 -20.85 -21.06 20.22
N ASN A 192 -20.22 -20.91 19.07
CA ASN A 192 -18.80 -21.25 18.93
C ASN A 192 -17.97 -20.05 19.40
N ILE A 193 -17.34 -20.19 20.56
CA ILE A 193 -16.57 -19.13 21.19
C ILE A 193 -15.09 -19.33 20.87
N GLY A 194 -14.44 -18.25 20.41
CA GLY A 194 -13.00 -18.11 20.43
C GLY A 194 -12.58 -17.16 21.55
N ILE A 195 -11.36 -17.30 22.05
CA ILE A 195 -10.76 -16.33 22.98
C ILE A 195 -9.44 -15.86 22.40
N ARG A 196 -9.27 -14.53 22.26
CA ARG A 196 -7.99 -13.94 21.93
C ARG A 196 -7.15 -13.82 23.19
N ILE A 197 -5.95 -14.39 23.14
CA ILE A 197 -4.96 -14.37 24.23
C ILE A 197 -3.88 -13.31 23.94
N LYS A 198 -3.47 -12.61 24.98
CA LYS A 198 -2.27 -11.77 24.91
C LYS A 198 -1.05 -12.65 25.10
N LEU A 199 -0.08 -12.52 24.19
CA LEU A 199 1.22 -13.14 24.32
C LEU A 199 2.23 -12.11 24.83
N ALA A 200 3.22 -12.57 25.61
CA ALA A 200 4.34 -11.73 26.02
C ALA A 200 5.23 -11.35 24.82
N SER A 201 5.25 -12.19 23.78
CA SER A 201 5.96 -11.94 22.54
C SER A 201 5.24 -10.89 21.70
N SER A 202 5.98 -9.84 21.26
CA SER A 202 5.53 -8.82 20.32
C SER A 202 6.09 -9.04 18.93
N GLY A 203 5.46 -8.45 17.93
CA GLY A 203 5.95 -8.41 16.55
C GLY A 203 7.25 -7.60 16.39
N SER A 204 7.51 -7.14 15.19
CA SER A 204 8.63 -6.25 14.86
C SER A 204 8.17 -5.25 13.79
N GLY A 205 8.82 -4.07 13.72
CA GLY A 205 8.52 -3.03 12.75
C GLY A 205 7.41 -2.09 13.18
N LYS A 206 6.81 -1.40 12.21
CA LYS A 206 5.84 -0.31 12.42
C LYS A 206 4.59 -0.69 13.23
N TRP A 207 4.26 -1.98 13.28
CA TRP A 207 3.08 -2.50 14.01
C TRP A 207 3.44 -3.31 15.26
N GLU A 208 4.61 -3.09 15.86
CA GLU A 208 5.05 -3.83 17.05
C GLU A 208 4.09 -3.69 18.23
N GLU A 209 3.48 -2.52 18.41
CA GLU A 209 2.50 -2.24 19.49
C GLU A 209 1.17 -2.98 19.35
N SER A 210 0.91 -3.62 18.21
CA SER A 210 -0.33 -4.41 18.02
C SER A 210 -0.29 -5.79 18.69
N GLY A 211 0.86 -6.21 19.19
CA GLY A 211 1.10 -7.43 19.98
C GLY A 211 1.63 -7.13 21.38
N GLY A 212 1.90 -8.19 22.17
CA GLY A 212 2.45 -8.08 23.52
C GLY A 212 1.44 -7.62 24.57
N ASP A 213 1.93 -7.38 25.79
CA ASP A 213 1.11 -7.00 26.96
C ASP A 213 0.36 -5.67 26.76
N ALA A 214 0.93 -4.74 26.01
CA ALA A 214 0.36 -3.43 25.71
C ALA A 214 -0.72 -3.47 24.61
N SER A 215 -0.98 -4.63 23.99
CA SER A 215 -1.95 -4.74 22.91
C SER A 215 -3.35 -4.28 23.33
N LYS A 216 -4.06 -3.60 22.42
CA LYS A 216 -5.43 -3.09 22.62
C LYS A 216 -6.42 -4.20 22.96
N PHE A 217 -6.24 -5.38 22.38
CA PHE A 217 -7.16 -6.51 22.41
C PHE A 217 -6.53 -7.79 22.96
N GLY A 218 -7.39 -8.71 23.41
CA GLY A 218 -7.02 -10.00 23.97
C GLY A 218 -7.06 -10.01 25.50
N LEU A 219 -7.21 -11.19 26.07
CA LEU A 219 -7.25 -11.44 27.51
C LEU A 219 -5.83 -11.74 28.03
N THR A 220 -5.50 -11.17 29.16
CA THR A 220 -4.33 -11.59 29.95
C THR A 220 -4.54 -12.99 30.52
N SER A 221 -3.48 -13.64 31.02
CA SER A 221 -3.62 -14.97 31.65
C SER A 221 -4.61 -14.98 32.81
N SER A 222 -4.67 -13.90 33.61
CA SER A 222 -5.65 -13.79 34.72
C SER A 222 -7.06 -13.66 34.18
N GLU A 223 -7.31 -12.80 33.19
CA GLU A 223 -8.60 -12.65 32.54
C GLU A 223 -9.05 -13.92 31.81
N LEU A 224 -8.11 -14.68 31.24
CA LEU A 224 -8.39 -15.98 30.64
C LEU A 224 -8.94 -16.95 31.71
N LEU A 225 -8.29 -17.08 32.87
CA LEU A 225 -8.77 -17.93 33.95
C LEU A 225 -10.17 -17.52 34.42
N GLU A 226 -10.41 -16.21 34.57
CA GLU A 226 -11.77 -15.70 34.90
C GLU A 226 -12.81 -16.08 33.82
N ALA A 227 -12.39 -16.04 32.52
CA ALA A 227 -13.26 -16.44 31.42
C ALA A 227 -13.57 -17.93 31.44
N LEU A 228 -12.58 -18.77 31.76
CA LEU A 228 -12.79 -20.22 31.90
C LEU A 228 -13.73 -20.57 33.05
N ASP A 229 -13.53 -19.97 34.24
CA ASP A 229 -14.41 -20.12 35.40
C ASP A 229 -15.84 -19.67 35.08
N PHE A 230 -15.98 -18.56 34.36
CA PHE A 230 -17.28 -18.07 33.92
C PHE A 230 -17.96 -19.06 32.97
N LEU A 231 -17.27 -19.61 31.97
CA LEU A 231 -17.83 -20.61 31.06
C LEU A 231 -18.25 -21.88 31.79
N GLU A 232 -17.42 -22.39 32.72
CA GLU A 232 -17.81 -23.55 33.57
C GLU A 232 -19.04 -23.26 34.39
N SER A 233 -19.13 -22.10 35.06
CA SER A 233 -20.27 -21.69 35.88
C SER A 233 -21.59 -21.59 35.11
N LYS A 234 -21.51 -21.35 33.81
CA LYS A 234 -22.66 -21.25 32.88
C LYS A 234 -22.97 -22.57 32.16
N GLY A 235 -22.18 -23.61 32.35
CA GLY A 235 -22.32 -24.88 31.63
C GLY A 235 -21.96 -24.76 30.14
N MET A 236 -21.11 -23.80 29.80
CA MET A 236 -20.71 -23.47 28.42
C MET A 236 -19.26 -23.90 28.12
N LYS A 237 -18.70 -24.83 28.88
CA LYS A 237 -17.33 -25.29 28.71
C LYS A 237 -17.05 -25.78 27.29
N ASP A 238 -17.97 -26.56 26.73
CA ASP A 238 -17.85 -27.11 25.37
C ASP A 238 -18.08 -26.06 24.25
N CYS A 239 -18.51 -24.85 24.59
CA CYS A 239 -18.62 -23.76 23.63
C CYS A 239 -17.28 -23.12 23.27
N LEU A 240 -16.25 -23.25 24.12
CA LEU A 240 -14.91 -22.77 23.82
C LEU A 240 -14.23 -23.71 22.80
N LYS A 241 -14.13 -23.26 21.57
CA LYS A 241 -13.64 -24.04 20.44
C LYS A 241 -12.32 -23.54 19.87
N LEU A 242 -11.98 -22.27 20.10
CA LEU A 242 -10.89 -21.60 19.42
C LEU A 242 -10.08 -20.72 20.38
N ILE A 243 -8.76 -20.79 20.25
CA ILE A 243 -7.87 -19.73 20.76
C ILE A 243 -7.27 -18.96 19.60
N HIS A 244 -7.20 -17.63 19.75
CA HIS A 244 -6.65 -16.72 18.75
C HIS A 244 -5.55 -15.88 19.35
N PHE A 245 -4.53 -15.58 18.55
CA PHE A 245 -3.54 -14.57 18.87
C PHE A 245 -3.12 -13.80 17.64
N HIS A 246 -2.67 -12.57 17.82
CA HIS A 246 -2.18 -11.73 16.74
C HIS A 246 -0.94 -10.96 17.19
N ILE A 247 0.15 -11.10 16.46
CA ILE A 247 1.47 -10.53 16.79
C ILE A 247 1.82 -9.27 16.02
N GLY A 248 0.86 -8.73 15.27
CA GLY A 248 1.02 -7.54 14.43
C GLY A 248 0.94 -7.83 12.95
N SER A 249 0.98 -6.77 12.13
CA SER A 249 1.02 -6.84 10.68
C SER A 249 2.48 -6.77 10.20
N GLN A 250 2.78 -7.28 8.98
CA GLN A 250 4.09 -7.16 8.34
C GLN A 250 5.24 -7.61 9.27
N VAL A 251 5.17 -8.82 9.82
CA VAL A 251 6.23 -9.34 10.71
C VAL A 251 7.45 -9.71 9.88
N THR A 252 8.52 -8.95 10.01
CA THR A 252 9.70 -9.05 9.13
C THR A 252 10.65 -10.21 9.49
N LYS A 253 10.57 -10.74 10.73
CA LYS A 253 11.51 -11.74 11.26
C LYS A 253 10.81 -13.02 11.66
N ILE A 254 11.13 -14.13 10.99
CA ILE A 254 10.59 -15.48 11.30
C ILE A 254 10.75 -15.89 12.78
N ARG A 255 11.82 -15.46 13.43
CA ARG A 255 12.07 -15.75 14.85
C ARG A 255 10.94 -15.27 15.76
N ARG A 256 10.31 -14.12 15.44
CA ARG A 256 9.20 -13.57 16.23
C ARG A 256 7.97 -14.48 16.13
N ILE A 257 7.70 -14.97 14.92
CA ILE A 257 6.61 -15.91 14.66
C ILE A 257 6.83 -17.20 15.45
N LYS A 258 8.04 -17.78 15.39
CA LYS A 258 8.40 -18.99 16.15
C LYS A 258 8.21 -18.82 17.66
N THR A 259 8.60 -17.68 18.21
CA THR A 259 8.45 -17.40 19.64
C THR A 259 6.99 -17.33 20.04
N ALA A 260 6.16 -16.62 19.26
CA ALA A 260 4.73 -16.52 19.51
C ALA A 260 4.01 -17.86 19.40
N LEU A 261 4.35 -18.67 18.39
CA LEU A 261 3.79 -20.00 18.22
C LEU A 261 4.10 -20.93 19.40
N ARG A 262 5.33 -20.90 19.91
CA ARG A 262 5.72 -21.66 21.10
C ARG A 262 4.93 -21.25 22.34
N GLU A 263 4.75 -19.95 22.56
CA GLU A 263 3.97 -19.45 23.69
C GLU A 263 2.48 -19.85 23.54
N ALA A 264 1.87 -19.60 22.38
CA ALA A 264 0.47 -19.93 22.11
C ALA A 264 0.19 -21.44 22.22
N SER A 265 1.14 -22.29 21.77
CA SER A 265 0.99 -23.74 21.89
C SER A 265 0.94 -24.21 23.34
N GLN A 266 1.57 -23.50 24.29
CA GLN A 266 1.46 -23.83 25.70
C GLN A 266 0.07 -23.49 26.26
N PHE A 267 -0.56 -22.39 25.81
CA PHE A 267 -1.97 -22.11 26.16
C PHE A 267 -2.89 -23.24 25.66
N TYR A 268 -2.68 -23.73 24.45
CA TYR A 268 -3.44 -24.86 23.90
C TYR A 268 -3.31 -26.12 24.79
N VAL A 269 -2.09 -26.47 25.20
CA VAL A 269 -1.84 -27.60 26.13
C VAL A 269 -2.53 -27.39 27.47
N GLN A 270 -2.38 -26.20 28.08
CA GLN A 270 -2.96 -25.93 29.39
C GLN A 270 -4.49 -26.00 29.37
N LEU A 271 -5.13 -25.48 28.34
CA LEU A 271 -6.58 -25.58 28.18
C LEU A 271 -7.06 -27.03 28.10
N HIS A 272 -6.35 -27.87 27.33
CA HIS A 272 -6.64 -29.30 27.30
C HIS A 272 -6.44 -29.98 28.65
N SER A 273 -5.38 -29.62 29.40
CA SER A 273 -5.14 -30.18 30.74
C SER A 273 -6.24 -29.78 31.76
N MET A 274 -6.86 -28.61 31.58
CA MET A 274 -8.00 -28.13 32.34
C MET A 274 -9.34 -28.71 31.83
N GLY A 275 -9.31 -29.59 30.82
CA GLY A 275 -10.46 -30.29 30.26
C GLY A 275 -11.32 -29.45 29.30
N PHE A 276 -10.80 -28.35 28.76
CA PHE A 276 -11.42 -27.64 27.65
C PHE A 276 -11.02 -28.29 26.32
N LYS A 277 -12.02 -28.57 25.48
CA LYS A 277 -11.80 -29.23 24.16
C LYS A 277 -11.65 -28.18 23.06
N VAL A 278 -10.58 -27.40 23.13
CA VAL A 278 -10.26 -26.44 22.07
C VAL A 278 -9.90 -27.22 20.80
N GLU A 279 -10.54 -26.88 19.69
CA GLU A 279 -10.38 -27.57 18.41
C GLU A 279 -9.54 -26.77 17.40
N PHE A 280 -9.46 -25.44 17.58
CA PHE A 280 -8.82 -24.52 16.63
C PHE A 280 -7.78 -23.66 17.32
N VAL A 281 -6.64 -23.49 16.64
CA VAL A 281 -5.64 -22.48 16.95
C VAL A 281 -5.57 -21.50 15.77
N ASP A 282 -6.06 -20.29 16.00
CA ASP A 282 -5.95 -19.20 15.04
C ASP A 282 -4.67 -18.42 15.31
N ILE A 283 -3.72 -18.57 14.42
CA ILE A 283 -2.41 -17.94 14.51
C ILE A 283 -2.40 -16.48 14.01
N GLY A 284 -3.58 -15.96 13.69
CA GLY A 284 -3.77 -14.59 13.23
C GLY A 284 -3.11 -14.29 11.90
N GLY A 285 -2.84 -13.02 11.69
CA GLY A 285 -2.10 -12.52 10.54
C GLY A 285 -0.61 -12.34 10.83
N GLY A 286 0.01 -11.44 10.09
CA GLY A 286 1.41 -11.06 10.29
C GLY A 286 2.37 -11.61 9.25
N LEU A 287 1.97 -12.58 8.41
CA LEU A 287 2.79 -13.01 7.27
C LEU A 287 3.10 -11.79 6.40
N GLY A 288 4.38 -11.43 6.34
CA GLY A 288 4.84 -10.24 5.69
C GLY A 288 4.99 -10.39 4.18
N VAL A 289 5.03 -9.24 3.50
CA VAL A 289 5.33 -9.09 2.07
C VAL A 289 6.69 -8.43 1.92
N ASP A 290 7.49 -8.92 1.00
CA ASP A 290 8.79 -8.36 0.68
C ASP A 290 8.62 -7.22 -0.33
N TYR A 291 8.29 -6.02 0.17
CA TYR A 291 8.04 -4.85 -0.67
C TYR A 291 9.29 -4.34 -1.36
N ASP A 292 10.46 -4.46 -0.74
CA ASP A 292 11.71 -3.97 -1.33
C ASP A 292 12.51 -5.05 -2.08
N GLY A 293 12.10 -6.33 -1.96
CA GLY A 293 12.74 -7.45 -2.66
C GLY A 293 14.14 -7.80 -2.17
N THR A 294 14.57 -7.26 -1.01
CA THR A 294 15.93 -7.46 -0.52
C THR A 294 16.11 -8.70 0.33
N ARG A 295 15.00 -9.28 0.82
CA ARG A 295 14.98 -10.39 1.80
C ARG A 295 15.84 -10.11 3.03
N SER A 296 15.87 -8.85 3.45
CA SER A 296 16.69 -8.36 4.56
C SER A 296 15.90 -8.33 5.86
N SER A 297 16.55 -8.72 6.94
CA SER A 297 15.98 -8.56 8.29
C SER A 297 16.18 -7.16 8.88
N SER A 298 16.90 -6.28 8.19
CA SER A 298 17.19 -4.90 8.60
C SER A 298 16.24 -3.88 7.99
N SER A 299 15.47 -4.25 6.96
CA SER A 299 14.47 -3.39 6.33
C SER A 299 13.07 -3.70 6.88
N GLU A 300 12.31 -2.67 7.19
CA GLU A 300 10.88 -2.80 7.58
C GLU A 300 9.98 -3.14 6.39
N GLY A 301 10.42 -2.84 5.17
CA GLY A 301 9.75 -3.19 3.91
C GLY A 301 10.04 -4.62 3.44
N SER A 302 10.87 -5.39 4.16
CA SER A 302 11.31 -6.73 3.72
C SER A 302 10.95 -7.81 4.73
N VAL A 303 11.04 -9.07 4.30
CA VAL A 303 10.89 -10.24 5.17
C VAL A 303 12.03 -11.23 4.93
N ASN A 304 12.56 -11.83 6.00
CA ASN A 304 13.68 -12.75 5.92
C ASN A 304 13.28 -14.23 5.81
N TYR A 305 12.06 -14.52 5.36
CA TYR A 305 11.52 -15.87 5.27
C TYR A 305 10.54 -16.00 4.09
N SER A 306 10.30 -17.22 3.68
CA SER A 306 9.30 -17.58 2.66
C SER A 306 7.97 -18.02 3.28
N ILE A 307 6.90 -18.09 2.47
CA ILE A 307 5.61 -18.66 2.88
C ILE A 307 5.79 -20.10 3.39
N GLN A 308 6.63 -20.90 2.71
CA GLN A 308 6.88 -22.30 3.11
C GLN A 308 7.53 -22.38 4.50
N GLU A 309 8.51 -21.52 4.79
CA GLU A 309 9.14 -21.49 6.11
C GLU A 309 8.16 -21.05 7.20
N TYR A 310 7.30 -20.05 6.93
CA TYR A 310 6.22 -19.66 7.83
C TYR A 310 5.27 -20.81 8.15
N VAL A 311 4.84 -21.54 7.14
CA VAL A 311 3.93 -22.68 7.29
C VAL A 311 4.59 -23.85 7.99
N ASN A 312 5.85 -24.18 7.62
CA ASN A 312 6.61 -25.24 8.26
C ASN A 312 6.76 -25.00 9.78
N ASP A 313 7.13 -23.78 10.16
CA ASP A 313 7.27 -23.41 11.56
C ASP A 313 5.93 -23.47 12.32
N SER A 314 4.84 -23.07 11.66
CA SER A 314 3.51 -23.11 12.25
C SER A 314 3.04 -24.55 12.51
N ILE A 315 3.18 -25.42 11.52
CA ILE A 315 2.74 -26.82 11.63
C ILE A 315 3.66 -27.59 12.57
N SER A 316 4.99 -27.55 12.35
CA SER A 316 5.92 -28.34 13.16
C SER A 316 5.82 -28.03 14.65
N THR A 317 5.70 -26.73 15.02
CA THR A 317 5.58 -26.32 16.43
C THR A 317 4.34 -26.90 17.09
N LEU A 318 3.18 -26.88 16.41
CA LEU A 318 1.92 -27.38 16.96
C LEU A 318 1.88 -28.91 17.00
N VAL A 319 2.45 -29.59 16.00
CA VAL A 319 2.59 -31.05 15.97
C VAL A 319 3.48 -31.51 17.12
N ASP A 320 4.69 -30.97 17.25
CA ASP A 320 5.67 -31.35 18.29
C ASP A 320 5.09 -31.23 19.71
N VAL A 321 4.39 -30.11 19.96
CA VAL A 321 3.79 -29.85 21.28
C VAL A 321 2.60 -30.77 21.54
N SER A 322 1.77 -31.02 20.54
CA SER A 322 0.59 -31.89 20.66
C SER A 322 1.00 -33.36 20.90
N ASP A 323 1.93 -33.87 20.09
CA ASP A 323 2.42 -35.24 20.22
C ASP A 323 3.11 -35.48 21.58
N LYS A 324 3.96 -34.53 22.01
CA LYS A 324 4.66 -34.59 23.31
C LYS A 324 3.67 -34.68 24.49
N ASN A 325 2.52 -34.04 24.40
CA ASN A 325 1.53 -34.00 25.48
C ASN A 325 0.36 -34.98 25.28
N GLY A 326 0.36 -35.78 24.19
CA GLY A 326 -0.67 -36.76 23.90
C GLY A 326 -2.06 -36.15 23.67
N ILE A 327 -2.12 -34.92 23.13
CA ILE A 327 -3.36 -34.21 22.80
C ILE A 327 -3.56 -34.15 21.27
N PRO A 328 -4.81 -33.96 20.79
CA PRO A 328 -5.06 -33.86 19.37
C PRO A 328 -4.29 -32.69 18.73
N HIS A 329 -3.94 -32.83 17.43
CA HIS A 329 -3.47 -31.70 16.64
C HIS A 329 -4.63 -30.72 16.46
N PRO A 330 -4.45 -29.41 16.70
CA PRO A 330 -5.51 -28.43 16.47
C PRO A 330 -5.71 -28.19 14.98
N ASN A 331 -6.91 -27.83 14.58
CA ASN A 331 -7.09 -27.18 13.27
C ASN A 331 -6.43 -25.80 13.29
N ILE A 332 -5.66 -25.49 12.26
CA ILE A 332 -4.93 -24.22 12.16
C ILE A 332 -5.73 -23.23 11.31
N ILE A 333 -5.92 -22.02 11.84
CA ILE A 333 -6.44 -20.88 11.10
C ILE A 333 -5.31 -19.87 10.89
N THR A 334 -5.20 -19.28 9.69
CA THR A 334 -4.34 -18.13 9.40
C THR A 334 -5.13 -16.99 8.78
N GLU A 335 -4.86 -15.76 9.23
CA GLU A 335 -5.51 -14.51 8.78
C GLU A 335 -4.57 -13.63 7.95
N SER A 336 -3.79 -14.20 7.05
CA SER A 336 -2.70 -13.56 6.31
C SER A 336 -3.18 -12.75 5.09
N GLY A 337 -4.09 -11.80 5.29
CA GLY A 337 -4.71 -11.03 4.21
C GLY A 337 -3.74 -10.23 3.35
N ARG A 338 -2.78 -9.50 3.94
CA ARG A 338 -1.75 -8.75 3.21
C ARG A 338 -0.99 -9.64 2.22
N ALA A 339 -0.58 -10.82 2.63
CA ALA A 339 0.16 -11.74 1.79
C ALA A 339 -0.68 -12.31 0.62
N LEU A 340 -2.00 -12.32 0.73
CA LEU A 340 -2.89 -12.71 -0.35
C LEU A 340 -3.10 -11.57 -1.34
N THR A 341 -3.32 -10.33 -0.88
CA THR A 341 -3.81 -9.26 -1.73
C THR A 341 -2.76 -8.27 -2.23
N ALA A 342 -1.63 -8.06 -1.55
CA ALA A 342 -0.70 -7.00 -1.90
C ALA A 342 -0.32 -6.97 -3.39
N HIS A 343 -0.05 -8.13 -4.00
CA HIS A 343 0.46 -8.21 -5.37
C HIS A 343 -0.59 -8.02 -6.46
N HIS A 344 -1.90 -8.09 -6.14
CA HIS A 344 -2.93 -8.17 -7.18
C HIS A 344 -3.27 -6.84 -7.85
N SER A 345 -2.84 -5.71 -7.31
CA SER A 345 -3.14 -4.42 -7.90
C SER A 345 -1.93 -3.52 -8.07
N VAL A 346 -2.01 -2.69 -9.11
CA VAL A 346 -1.00 -1.73 -9.56
C VAL A 346 -1.69 -0.40 -9.80
N LEU A 347 -1.19 0.67 -9.20
CA LEU A 347 -1.63 2.04 -9.46
C LEU A 347 -0.78 2.61 -10.59
N ILE A 348 -1.40 3.15 -11.64
CA ILE A 348 -0.73 3.77 -12.78
C ILE A 348 -1.20 5.22 -12.90
N PHE A 349 -0.26 6.14 -13.04
CA PHE A 349 -0.52 7.56 -13.26
C PHE A 349 0.43 8.18 -14.27
N GLU A 350 -0.02 9.27 -14.89
CA GLU A 350 0.75 10.04 -15.86
C GLU A 350 1.59 11.11 -15.15
N VAL A 351 2.79 11.37 -15.68
CA VAL A 351 3.61 12.51 -15.31
C VAL A 351 3.24 13.68 -16.24
N LEU A 352 2.67 14.72 -15.65
CA LEU A 352 2.14 15.87 -16.37
C LEU A 352 3.24 16.84 -16.79
N GLU A 353 4.14 17.17 -15.86
CA GLU A 353 5.22 18.13 -16.06
C GLU A 353 6.36 17.91 -15.08
N THR A 354 7.46 18.61 -15.32
CA THR A 354 8.65 18.56 -14.46
C THR A 354 9.09 19.98 -14.07
N ALA A 355 9.49 20.13 -12.81
CA ALA A 355 10.23 21.31 -12.36
C ALA A 355 11.66 20.92 -12.06
N THR A 356 12.57 21.54 -12.79
CA THR A 356 14.02 21.39 -12.62
C THR A 356 14.60 22.63 -11.99
N LEU A 357 15.69 22.48 -11.25
CA LEU A 357 16.44 23.62 -10.77
C LEU A 357 17.08 24.36 -11.97
N PRO A 358 17.13 25.70 -11.96
CA PRO A 358 17.63 26.45 -13.11
C PRO A 358 19.11 26.14 -13.38
N GLU A 359 19.50 26.26 -14.63
CA GLU A 359 20.87 26.05 -15.09
C GLU A 359 21.39 27.29 -15.80
N TRP A 360 22.70 27.49 -15.72
CA TRP A 360 23.41 28.45 -16.57
C TRP A 360 23.53 27.85 -17.96
N ASP A 361 23.31 28.64 -18.99
CA ASP A 361 23.52 28.22 -20.36
C ASP A 361 25.02 28.35 -20.69
N ASP A 362 25.67 27.27 -21.10
CA ASP A 362 27.10 27.24 -21.43
C ASP A 362 27.47 28.20 -22.59
N GLU A 363 26.50 28.58 -23.42
CA GLU A 363 26.66 29.54 -24.49
C GLU A 363 26.42 31.00 -24.03
N GLU A 364 25.94 31.22 -22.79
CA GLU A 364 25.65 32.57 -22.27
C GLU A 364 26.93 33.22 -21.71
N GLU A 365 27.45 34.23 -22.41
CA GLU A 365 28.55 35.04 -21.89
C GLU A 365 28.09 36.03 -20.84
N ILE A 366 28.91 36.23 -19.80
CA ILE A 366 28.64 37.25 -18.77
C ILE A 366 28.92 38.64 -19.38
N ALA A 367 27.97 39.56 -19.16
CA ALA A 367 28.16 40.94 -19.54
C ALA A 367 29.34 41.55 -18.74
N PRO A 368 30.24 42.37 -19.39
CA PRO A 368 31.38 42.95 -18.71
C PRO A 368 31.04 43.84 -17.51
N ASP A 369 29.81 44.33 -17.46
CA ASP A 369 29.24 45.18 -16.37
C ASP A 369 28.32 44.39 -15.43
N ALA A 370 28.34 43.04 -15.45
CA ALA A 370 27.57 42.22 -14.52
C ALA A 370 28.01 42.49 -13.07
N HIS A 371 27.09 42.25 -12.15
CA HIS A 371 27.34 42.40 -10.72
C HIS A 371 28.56 41.54 -10.26
N GLU A 372 29.34 42.05 -9.33
CA GLU A 372 30.56 41.41 -8.82
C GLU A 372 30.31 39.94 -8.39
N LEU A 373 29.27 39.68 -7.64
CA LEU A 373 28.89 38.32 -7.18
C LEU A 373 28.61 37.35 -8.33
N VAL A 374 28.08 37.85 -9.47
CA VAL A 374 27.88 37.05 -10.70
C VAL A 374 29.22 36.69 -11.33
N GLN A 375 30.14 37.67 -11.42
CA GLN A 375 31.47 37.45 -11.97
C GLN A 375 32.26 36.45 -11.11
N GLU A 376 32.17 36.54 -9.79
CA GLU A 376 32.85 35.60 -8.89
C GLU A 376 32.31 34.17 -9.03
N LEU A 377 30.97 33.98 -9.03
CA LEU A 377 30.37 32.64 -9.23
C LEU A 377 30.74 32.05 -10.62
N TYR A 378 30.77 32.88 -11.64
CA TYR A 378 31.17 32.40 -12.95
C TYR A 378 32.64 31.95 -12.98
N ALA A 379 33.54 32.68 -12.34
CA ALA A 379 34.95 32.30 -12.22
C ALA A 379 35.12 30.97 -11.46
N ILE A 380 34.30 30.75 -10.45
CA ILE A 380 34.26 29.48 -9.72
C ILE A 380 33.80 28.36 -10.68
N TRP A 381 32.72 28.56 -11.43
CA TRP A 381 32.16 27.58 -12.34
C TRP A 381 33.15 27.24 -13.48
N ASP A 382 33.73 28.23 -14.14
CA ASP A 382 34.69 28.07 -15.23
C ASP A 382 35.98 27.33 -14.84
N THR A 383 36.41 27.46 -13.57
CA THR A 383 37.61 26.82 -13.04
C THR A 383 37.39 25.57 -12.21
N LEU A 384 36.13 25.12 -12.10
CA LEU A 384 35.73 23.99 -11.25
C LEU A 384 36.42 22.69 -11.70
N ASN A 385 36.99 21.98 -10.73
CA ASN A 385 37.57 20.66 -10.93
C ASN A 385 37.63 19.88 -9.60
N GLN A 386 38.00 18.59 -9.69
CA GLN A 386 38.03 17.70 -8.52
C GLN A 386 38.84 18.25 -7.32
N ASN A 387 39.94 18.96 -7.57
CA ASN A 387 40.81 19.44 -6.49
C ASN A 387 40.24 20.68 -5.77
N LYS A 388 39.38 21.45 -6.47
CA LYS A 388 38.79 22.70 -5.99
C LYS A 388 37.33 22.55 -5.51
N MET A 389 36.72 21.39 -5.73
CA MET A 389 35.27 21.23 -5.52
C MET A 389 34.78 21.58 -4.09
N LEU A 390 35.59 21.36 -3.06
CA LEU A 390 35.20 21.67 -1.69
C LEU A 390 35.24 23.19 -1.41
N GLU A 391 36.31 23.87 -1.87
CA GLU A 391 36.43 25.31 -1.81
C GLU A 391 35.32 25.98 -2.63
N ALA A 392 35.15 25.54 -3.87
CA ALA A 392 34.10 26.03 -4.77
C ALA A 392 32.68 25.89 -4.18
N TRP A 393 32.42 24.78 -3.45
CA TRP A 393 31.16 24.58 -2.76
C TRP A 393 30.92 25.61 -1.64
N HIS A 394 31.90 25.85 -0.80
CA HIS A 394 31.79 26.80 0.30
C HIS A 394 31.66 28.24 -0.23
N ASP A 395 32.48 28.62 -1.21
CA ASP A 395 32.44 29.95 -1.81
C ASP A 395 31.10 30.20 -2.51
N ALA A 396 30.60 29.23 -3.28
CA ALA A 396 29.29 29.35 -3.95
C ALA A 396 28.13 29.48 -2.94
N GLN A 397 28.17 28.76 -1.81
CA GLN A 397 27.18 28.91 -0.74
C GLN A 397 27.23 30.33 -0.12
N GLN A 398 28.44 30.81 0.19
CA GLN A 398 28.62 32.13 0.80
C GLN A 398 28.13 33.24 -0.15
N ILE A 399 28.50 33.19 -1.42
CA ILE A 399 28.08 34.18 -2.43
C ILE A 399 26.55 34.17 -2.59
N ARG A 400 25.94 32.99 -2.60
CA ARG A 400 24.48 32.86 -2.66
C ARG A 400 23.78 33.47 -1.46
N GLU A 401 24.28 33.23 -0.24
CA GLU A 401 23.74 33.79 0.99
C GLU A 401 23.84 35.32 0.98
N GLU A 402 25.01 35.86 0.61
CA GLU A 402 25.23 37.30 0.47
C GLU A 402 24.27 37.92 -0.57
N ALA A 403 24.12 37.28 -1.72
CA ALA A 403 23.19 37.76 -2.75
C ALA A 403 21.74 37.79 -2.29
N LEU A 404 21.31 36.80 -1.51
CA LEU A 404 19.96 36.74 -0.96
C LEU A 404 19.75 37.86 0.09
N ASP A 405 20.75 38.16 0.89
CA ASP A 405 20.71 39.26 1.86
C ASP A 405 20.66 40.61 1.15
N LEU A 406 21.53 40.87 0.19
CA LEU A 406 21.53 42.08 -0.63
C LEU A 406 20.23 42.27 -1.42
N PHE A 407 19.64 41.19 -1.94
CA PHE A 407 18.33 41.24 -2.61
C PHE A 407 17.22 41.62 -1.62
N SER A 408 17.23 41.08 -0.42
CA SER A 408 16.24 41.40 0.61
C SER A 408 16.28 42.89 1.05
N HIS A 409 17.44 43.51 0.93
CA HIS A 409 17.65 44.92 1.20
C HIS A 409 17.46 45.84 -0.05
N GLY A 410 17.09 45.27 -1.20
CA GLY A 410 16.85 46.00 -2.44
C GLY A 410 18.12 46.54 -3.12
N ILE A 411 19.28 46.02 -2.79
CA ILE A 411 20.60 46.38 -3.35
C ILE A 411 20.85 45.64 -4.66
N VAL A 412 20.55 44.34 -4.68
CA VAL A 412 20.64 43.47 -5.87
C VAL A 412 19.26 43.39 -6.53
N ASP A 413 19.24 43.48 -7.86
CA ASP A 413 18.01 43.38 -8.64
C ASP A 413 17.62 41.89 -8.93
N LEU A 414 16.41 41.69 -9.46
CA LEU A 414 15.89 40.35 -9.75
C LEU A 414 16.69 39.62 -10.85
N LYS A 415 17.23 40.37 -11.83
CA LYS A 415 18.02 39.78 -12.93
C LYS A 415 19.34 39.22 -12.39
N THR A 416 20.04 39.99 -11.57
CA THR A 416 21.29 39.57 -10.92
C THR A 416 21.04 38.35 -10.01
N ARG A 417 19.98 38.38 -9.21
CA ARG A 417 19.58 37.24 -8.37
C ARG A 417 19.34 35.98 -9.21
N ALA A 418 18.63 36.08 -10.33
CA ALA A 418 18.35 34.93 -11.21
C ALA A 418 19.65 34.38 -11.84
N GLN A 419 20.62 35.23 -12.20
CA GLN A 419 21.93 34.79 -12.70
C GLN A 419 22.70 34.03 -11.62
N ILE A 420 22.72 34.52 -10.39
CA ILE A 420 23.36 33.86 -9.24
C ILE A 420 22.71 32.51 -8.95
N GLU A 421 21.38 32.43 -8.97
CA GLU A 421 20.66 31.15 -8.80
C GLU A 421 21.05 30.13 -9.87
N ARG A 422 21.10 30.49 -11.14
CA ARG A 422 21.49 29.59 -12.24
C ARG A 422 22.93 29.11 -12.09
N LEU A 423 23.88 29.98 -11.84
CA LEU A 423 25.30 29.63 -11.63
C LEU A 423 25.48 28.72 -10.42
N TYR A 424 24.85 29.07 -9.29
CA TYR A 424 24.91 28.25 -8.07
C TYR A 424 24.45 26.81 -8.32
N TRP A 425 23.31 26.62 -9.00
CA TRP A 425 22.80 25.29 -9.26
C TRP A 425 23.64 24.53 -10.30
N SER A 426 24.24 25.23 -11.27
CA SER A 426 25.18 24.60 -12.23
C SER A 426 26.45 24.14 -11.51
N ILE A 427 27.04 24.95 -10.64
CA ILE A 427 28.17 24.57 -9.79
C ILE A 427 27.80 23.35 -8.93
N THR A 428 26.64 23.37 -8.31
CA THR A 428 26.17 22.26 -7.45
C THR A 428 26.05 20.95 -8.23
N ARG A 429 25.52 20.98 -9.46
CA ARG A 429 25.43 19.81 -10.34
C ARG A 429 26.78 19.26 -10.74
N GLU A 430 27.69 20.13 -11.14
CA GLU A 430 29.05 19.73 -11.53
C GLU A 430 29.79 19.09 -10.34
N ILE A 431 29.68 19.68 -9.13
CA ILE A 431 30.21 19.10 -7.89
C ILE A 431 29.61 17.71 -7.62
N ASN A 432 28.29 17.56 -7.76
CA ASN A 432 27.63 16.28 -7.54
C ASN A 432 28.09 15.22 -8.56
N GLN A 433 28.32 15.61 -9.81
CA GLN A 433 28.83 14.72 -10.85
C GLN A 433 30.27 14.28 -10.56
N ILE A 434 31.15 15.22 -10.18
CA ILE A 434 32.54 14.95 -9.80
C ILE A 434 32.55 14.02 -8.56
N ALA A 435 31.77 14.36 -7.52
CA ALA A 435 31.70 13.57 -6.29
C ALA A 435 31.20 12.15 -6.53
N GLY A 436 30.21 11.96 -7.43
CA GLY A 436 29.69 10.66 -7.82
C GLY A 436 30.70 9.73 -8.50
N GLY A 437 31.76 10.29 -9.09
CA GLY A 437 32.89 9.54 -9.69
C GLY A 437 33.98 9.13 -8.69
N LEU A 438 33.92 9.61 -7.44
CA LEU A 438 34.96 9.36 -6.43
C LEU A 438 34.66 8.10 -5.60
N LYS A 439 35.71 7.35 -5.25
CA LYS A 439 35.63 6.24 -4.30
C LYS A 439 35.20 6.69 -2.88
N HIS A 440 35.62 7.88 -2.46
CA HIS A 440 35.34 8.49 -1.19
C HIS A 440 35.05 9.98 -1.42
N ALA A 441 33.79 10.31 -1.57
CA ALA A 441 33.34 11.70 -1.63
C ALA A 441 33.30 12.30 -0.21
N PRO A 442 33.64 13.60 -0.06
CA PRO A 442 33.46 14.31 1.21
C PRO A 442 32.01 14.20 1.74
N ASP A 443 31.87 14.18 3.06
CA ASP A 443 30.57 14.03 3.73
C ASP A 443 29.62 15.21 3.43
N GLU A 444 30.15 16.39 3.15
CA GLU A 444 29.44 17.61 2.77
C GLU A 444 28.62 17.43 1.49
N PHE A 445 29.01 16.52 0.61
CA PHE A 445 28.31 16.26 -0.65
C PHE A 445 27.25 15.15 -0.52
N ARG A 446 27.14 14.53 0.68
CA ARG A 446 26.05 13.60 0.94
C ARG A 446 24.71 14.33 0.89
N GLY A 447 23.84 13.86 0.03
CA GLY A 447 22.51 14.45 -0.16
C GLY A 447 22.39 15.49 -1.27
N LEU A 448 23.47 15.87 -1.96
CA LEU A 448 23.36 16.74 -3.16
C LEU A 448 22.48 16.12 -4.22
N SER A 449 22.60 14.84 -4.48
CA SER A 449 21.71 14.13 -5.43
C SER A 449 20.23 14.23 -5.05
N LYS A 450 19.89 14.21 -3.75
CA LYS A 450 18.54 14.44 -3.26
C LYS A 450 18.09 15.89 -3.47
N LEU A 451 18.98 16.84 -3.22
CA LEU A 451 18.72 18.29 -3.38
C LEU A 451 18.48 18.64 -4.86
N LEU A 452 19.24 18.01 -5.74
CA LEU A 452 19.22 18.23 -7.19
C LEU A 452 18.16 17.40 -7.92
N ALA A 453 17.45 16.51 -7.24
CA ALA A 453 16.40 15.71 -7.86
C ALA A 453 15.30 16.61 -8.43
N ASP A 454 14.91 16.35 -9.66
CA ASP A 454 13.80 17.02 -10.33
C ASP A 454 12.48 16.71 -9.59
N LYS A 455 11.50 17.58 -9.74
CA LYS A 455 10.14 17.33 -9.25
C LYS A 455 9.28 16.91 -10.44
N TYR A 456 8.79 15.69 -10.43
CA TYR A 456 7.87 15.15 -11.42
C TYR A 456 6.45 15.25 -10.86
N PHE A 457 5.63 16.12 -11.44
CA PHE A 457 4.23 16.30 -11.06
C PHE A 457 3.38 15.22 -11.73
N CYS A 458 2.73 14.43 -10.92
CA CYS A 458 2.04 13.21 -11.33
C CYS A 458 0.54 13.35 -11.05
N ASN A 459 -0.28 13.00 -12.03
CA ASN A 459 -1.74 13.03 -11.93
C ASN A 459 -2.25 11.94 -11.00
N PHE A 460 -2.20 12.14 -9.71
CA PHE A 460 -2.79 11.30 -8.67
C PHE A 460 -2.83 12.06 -7.34
N SER A 461 -3.54 11.53 -6.34
CA SER A 461 -3.48 11.97 -4.94
C SER A 461 -2.78 10.90 -4.09
N LEU A 462 -1.73 11.30 -3.38
CA LEU A 462 -1.02 10.42 -2.45
C LEU A 462 -1.94 9.98 -1.31
N PHE A 463 -2.75 10.91 -0.81
CA PHE A 463 -3.66 10.69 0.32
C PHE A 463 -4.76 9.67 -0.02
N GLN A 464 -5.28 9.75 -1.24
CA GLN A 464 -6.33 8.84 -1.70
C GLN A 464 -5.77 7.47 -2.08
N SER A 465 -4.63 7.43 -2.78
CA SER A 465 -4.18 6.19 -3.43
C SER A 465 -3.09 5.44 -2.66
N LEU A 466 -2.30 6.12 -1.83
CA LEU A 466 -1.15 5.55 -1.10
C LEU A 466 -1.08 6.06 0.35
N PRO A 467 -2.15 5.93 1.14
CA PRO A 467 -2.23 6.49 2.49
C PRO A 467 -1.12 5.97 3.42
N ASP A 468 -0.70 4.70 3.31
CA ASP A 468 0.38 4.15 4.14
C ASP A 468 1.74 4.80 3.81
N SER A 469 1.96 5.26 2.58
CA SER A 469 3.18 6.01 2.23
C SER A 469 3.26 7.33 2.99
N TRP A 470 2.13 8.04 3.09
CA TRP A 470 2.02 9.29 3.83
C TRP A 470 1.99 9.10 5.34
N ALA A 471 1.10 8.21 5.83
CA ALA A 471 0.80 8.10 7.27
C ALA A 471 1.88 7.38 8.07
N ILE A 472 2.59 6.43 7.46
CA ILE A 472 3.54 5.54 8.15
C ILE A 472 4.85 5.32 7.38
N ASP A 473 5.16 6.14 6.39
CA ASP A 473 6.37 6.01 5.56
C ASP A 473 6.56 4.61 4.94
N GLN A 474 5.45 3.93 4.57
CA GLN A 474 5.52 2.66 3.85
C GLN A 474 6.15 2.90 2.47
N ILE A 475 7.20 2.15 2.15
CA ILE A 475 7.83 2.21 0.83
C ILE A 475 7.18 1.15 -0.06
N PHE A 476 6.80 1.56 -1.27
CA PHE A 476 6.28 0.69 -2.32
C PHE A 476 7.25 0.60 -3.50
N PRO A 477 7.25 -0.50 -4.28
CA PRO A 477 7.94 -0.53 -5.56
C PRO A 477 7.35 0.49 -6.53
N ILE A 478 8.20 1.35 -7.09
CA ILE A 478 7.79 2.39 -8.04
C ILE A 478 8.77 2.40 -9.20
N MET A 479 8.25 2.38 -10.42
CA MET A 479 9.07 2.51 -11.62
C MET A 479 8.25 2.98 -12.82
N PRO A 480 8.88 3.54 -13.87
CA PRO A 480 8.23 3.76 -15.15
C PRO A 480 7.76 2.44 -15.77
N ILE A 481 6.65 2.47 -16.52
CA ILE A 481 6.15 1.27 -17.21
C ILE A 481 6.63 1.13 -18.65
N GLN A 482 7.42 2.08 -19.14
CA GLN A 482 7.89 2.18 -20.52
C GLN A 482 9.33 2.69 -20.58
N ARG A 483 9.99 2.55 -21.75
CA ARG A 483 11.34 3.02 -22.04
C ARG A 483 12.42 2.39 -21.14
N LEU A 484 12.19 1.19 -20.65
CA LEU A 484 13.12 0.48 -19.76
C LEU A 484 14.29 -0.17 -20.53
N ASP A 485 14.30 -0.09 -21.86
CA ASP A 485 15.43 -0.37 -22.75
C ASP A 485 16.34 0.86 -22.97
N GLU A 486 15.94 2.04 -22.47
CA GLU A 486 16.73 3.27 -22.45
C GLU A 486 17.34 3.49 -21.05
N LYS A 487 18.52 4.12 -21.00
CA LYS A 487 19.12 4.52 -19.71
C LYS A 487 18.38 5.72 -19.15
N PRO A 488 17.86 5.66 -17.91
CA PRO A 488 17.29 6.84 -17.27
C PRO A 488 18.40 7.86 -17.01
N GLU A 489 18.22 9.08 -17.47
CA GLU A 489 19.17 10.17 -17.38
C GLU A 489 18.80 11.23 -16.33
N ARG A 490 17.63 11.10 -15.73
CA ARG A 490 17.12 12.01 -14.68
C ARG A 490 16.95 11.31 -13.36
N SER A 491 16.95 12.09 -12.29
CA SER A 491 16.63 11.67 -10.92
C SER A 491 15.48 12.53 -10.42
N ALA A 492 14.39 11.92 -9.97
CA ALA A 492 13.21 12.67 -9.59
C ALA A 492 12.64 12.27 -8.21
N THR A 493 11.97 13.22 -7.57
CA THR A 493 10.94 12.98 -6.57
C THR A 493 9.58 13.11 -7.24
N LEU A 494 8.59 12.33 -6.81
CA LEU A 494 7.24 12.40 -7.37
C LEU A 494 6.38 13.31 -6.50
N GLN A 495 5.72 14.27 -7.12
CA GLN A 495 4.77 15.17 -6.46
C GLN A 495 3.37 14.81 -6.94
N ASP A 496 2.41 14.71 -6.05
CA ASP A 496 1.01 14.57 -6.42
C ASP A 496 0.42 15.93 -6.85
N ILE A 497 -0.85 15.94 -7.28
CA ILE A 497 -1.53 17.17 -7.70
C ILE A 497 -2.29 17.86 -6.58
N THR A 498 -2.20 17.38 -5.34
CA THR A 498 -2.79 18.10 -4.19
C THR A 498 -1.99 19.36 -3.88
N CYS A 499 -2.61 20.31 -3.22
CA CYS A 499 -1.91 21.53 -2.80
C CYS A 499 -1.07 21.35 -1.52
N ASP A 500 -1.07 20.16 -0.93
CA ASP A 500 -0.36 19.87 0.31
C ASP A 500 1.12 19.53 0.05
N SER A 501 2.00 20.09 0.86
CA SER A 501 3.45 19.82 0.77
C SER A 501 3.85 18.37 1.09
N ASP A 502 2.98 17.62 1.78
CA ASP A 502 3.17 16.21 2.10
C ASP A 502 2.76 15.29 0.95
N GLY A 503 2.06 15.82 -0.08
CA GLY A 503 1.69 15.10 -1.30
C GLY A 503 2.90 14.77 -2.18
N LYS A 504 3.88 14.04 -1.64
CA LYS A 504 5.13 13.70 -2.34
C LYS A 504 5.67 12.34 -1.95
N ILE A 505 6.31 11.67 -2.91
CA ILE A 505 7.13 10.47 -2.67
C ILE A 505 8.59 10.83 -2.89
N ALA A 506 9.39 10.72 -1.83
CA ALA A 506 10.81 11.05 -1.81
C ALA A 506 11.70 9.92 -1.27
N ASN A 507 11.11 8.75 -1.02
CA ASN A 507 11.82 7.55 -0.60
C ASN A 507 11.44 6.39 -1.52
N PHE A 508 12.44 5.73 -2.09
CA PHE A 508 12.28 4.70 -3.10
C PHE A 508 13.09 3.46 -2.74
N ILE A 509 12.69 2.32 -3.30
CA ILE A 509 13.41 1.06 -3.15
C ILE A 509 14.73 1.13 -3.92
N SER A 510 15.79 0.63 -3.29
CA SER A 510 17.09 0.40 -3.90
C SER A 510 17.65 -0.93 -3.43
N THR A 511 18.49 -1.56 -4.23
CA THR A 511 19.12 -2.85 -3.91
C THR A 511 19.97 -2.86 -2.64
N ARG A 512 20.37 -1.70 -2.13
CA ARG A 512 21.24 -1.60 -0.95
C ARG A 512 20.61 -0.88 0.25
N ASN A 513 19.87 0.20 0.00
CA ASN A 513 19.27 1.07 1.02
C ASN A 513 18.06 1.79 0.43
N VAL A 514 17.38 2.60 1.23
CA VAL A 514 16.38 3.54 0.73
C VAL A 514 17.05 4.60 -0.13
N ALA A 515 16.62 4.74 -1.39
CA ALA A 515 17.01 5.83 -2.26
C ALA A 515 16.11 7.06 -2.03
N HIS A 516 16.66 8.25 -2.23
CA HIS A 516 15.93 9.51 -2.06
C HIS A 516 15.52 10.16 -3.37
N TYR A 517 15.62 9.44 -4.46
CA TYR A 517 15.15 9.81 -5.78
C TYR A 517 14.90 8.54 -6.60
N LEU A 518 14.00 8.67 -7.56
CA LEU A 518 13.71 7.65 -8.57
C LEU A 518 14.49 7.98 -9.84
N PRO A 519 15.29 7.07 -10.40
CA PRO A 519 15.82 7.21 -11.76
C PRO A 519 14.66 7.21 -12.77
N VAL A 520 14.62 8.21 -13.65
CA VAL A 520 13.55 8.39 -14.63
C VAL A 520 14.10 8.95 -15.94
N HIS A 521 13.29 8.93 -16.99
CA HIS A 521 13.65 9.48 -18.31
C HIS A 521 13.09 10.89 -18.46
N ALA A 522 13.78 11.76 -19.19
CA ALA A 522 13.24 13.06 -19.56
C ALA A 522 11.91 12.92 -20.31
N LEU A 523 10.97 13.81 -20.06
CA LEU A 523 9.68 13.81 -20.76
C LEU A 523 9.86 14.14 -22.24
N LYS A 524 9.15 13.41 -23.11
CA LYS A 524 9.05 13.69 -24.54
C LYS A 524 7.73 14.41 -24.80
N LYS A 525 7.72 15.49 -25.54
CA LYS A 525 6.50 16.30 -25.81
C LYS A 525 5.39 15.52 -26.56
N THR A 526 5.74 14.43 -27.20
CA THR A 526 4.84 13.67 -28.09
C THR A 526 4.39 12.34 -27.51
N GLU A 527 4.83 12.00 -26.30
CA GLU A 527 4.57 10.69 -25.71
C GLU A 527 4.25 10.86 -24.21
N PRO A 528 3.07 10.44 -23.75
CA PRO A 528 2.75 10.40 -22.33
C PRO A 528 3.75 9.52 -21.58
N TYR A 529 4.10 9.91 -20.37
CA TYR A 529 5.03 9.17 -19.53
C TYR A 529 4.33 8.66 -18.29
N TYR A 530 4.25 7.34 -18.17
CA TYR A 530 3.55 6.68 -17.07
C TYR A 530 4.50 6.08 -16.06
N VAL A 531 4.15 6.26 -14.79
CA VAL A 531 4.80 5.64 -13.64
C VAL A 531 3.78 4.77 -12.92
N ALA A 532 4.22 3.61 -12.44
CA ALA A 532 3.39 2.71 -11.67
C ALA A 532 3.93 2.49 -10.26
N VAL A 533 3.00 2.31 -9.33
CA VAL A 533 3.23 1.85 -7.97
C VAL A 533 2.67 0.45 -7.82
N PHE A 534 3.50 -0.50 -7.41
CA PHE A 534 3.17 -1.91 -7.33
C PHE A 534 2.89 -2.34 -5.88
N LEU A 535 2.28 -3.51 -5.72
CA LEU A 535 1.96 -4.14 -4.44
C LEU A 535 0.99 -3.32 -3.57
N VAL A 536 0.08 -2.58 -4.20
CA VAL A 536 -0.88 -1.69 -3.54
C VAL A 536 -2.21 -2.36 -3.17
N GLY A 537 -2.35 -3.67 -3.42
CA GLY A 537 -3.62 -4.40 -3.22
C GLY A 537 -4.05 -4.60 -1.76
N ALA A 538 -3.19 -4.26 -0.79
CA ALA A 538 -3.48 -4.38 0.63
C ALA A 538 -3.56 -3.00 1.28
N TYR A 539 -4.69 -2.66 1.87
CA TYR A 539 -5.01 -1.47 2.67
C TYR A 539 -5.12 -0.16 1.89
N GLN A 540 -4.34 0.07 0.83
CA GLN A 540 -4.22 1.39 0.21
C GLN A 540 -5.56 1.94 -0.27
N GLU A 541 -6.29 1.16 -1.03
CA GLU A 541 -7.58 1.54 -1.58
C GLU A 541 -8.67 1.81 -0.53
N ILE A 542 -8.57 1.16 0.62
CA ILE A 542 -9.59 1.22 1.68
C ILE A 542 -9.32 2.33 2.71
N LEU A 543 -8.06 2.71 2.89
CA LEU A 543 -7.63 3.74 3.85
C LEU A 543 -7.47 5.12 3.20
N GLY A 544 -7.81 5.28 1.93
CA GLY A 544 -7.69 6.54 1.20
C GLY A 544 -8.48 7.69 1.85
N ASP A 545 -7.99 8.91 1.68
CA ASP A 545 -8.58 10.14 2.22
C ASP A 545 -8.74 11.19 1.11
N MET A 546 -9.90 11.84 1.05
CA MET A 546 -10.29 12.81 0.01
C MET A 546 -9.65 14.18 0.22
N HIS A 547 -8.35 14.28 0.45
CA HIS A 547 -7.68 15.57 0.53
C HIS A 547 -7.85 16.32 -0.79
N ASN A 548 -8.21 17.62 -0.75
CA ASN A 548 -8.61 18.45 -1.89
C ASN A 548 -9.80 17.88 -2.71
N LEU A 549 -10.57 16.95 -2.15
CA LEU A 549 -11.71 16.31 -2.82
C LEU A 549 -11.32 15.50 -4.06
N PHE A 550 -10.11 14.95 -4.10
CA PHE A 550 -9.78 13.88 -5.04
C PHE A 550 -10.40 12.58 -4.54
N GLY A 551 -11.26 11.99 -5.34
CA GLY A 551 -11.97 10.75 -5.03
C GLY A 551 -11.23 9.49 -5.47
N ASP A 552 -11.93 8.35 -5.46
CA ASP A 552 -11.39 7.08 -5.93
C ASP A 552 -10.99 7.17 -7.42
N THR A 553 -9.89 6.48 -7.76
CA THR A 553 -9.41 6.40 -9.13
C THR A 553 -10.23 5.43 -9.96
N ASN A 554 -10.17 5.55 -11.29
CA ASN A 554 -10.66 4.50 -12.18
C ASN A 554 -10.06 3.15 -11.77
N ALA A 555 -10.88 2.09 -11.75
CA ALA A 555 -10.41 0.76 -11.44
C ALA A 555 -10.74 -0.23 -12.57
N VAL A 556 -9.75 -1.04 -12.95
CA VAL A 556 -9.84 -1.94 -14.09
C VAL A 556 -9.49 -3.36 -13.66
N HIS A 557 -10.37 -4.32 -13.94
CA HIS A 557 -10.15 -5.73 -13.67
C HIS A 557 -9.68 -6.41 -14.95
N VAL A 558 -8.49 -7.00 -14.90
CA VAL A 558 -7.84 -7.67 -16.03
C VAL A 558 -7.56 -9.12 -15.68
N SER A 559 -8.14 -10.05 -16.42
CA SER A 559 -7.85 -11.47 -16.31
C SER A 559 -7.07 -11.99 -17.52
N VAL A 560 -6.36 -13.11 -17.34
CA VAL A 560 -5.61 -13.77 -18.41
C VAL A 560 -6.23 -15.09 -18.82
N ASN A 561 -6.16 -15.40 -20.10
CA ASN A 561 -6.62 -16.65 -20.69
C ASN A 561 -5.64 -17.15 -21.77
N GLU A 562 -5.91 -18.29 -22.38
CA GLU A 562 -5.04 -18.89 -23.41
C GLU A 562 -4.80 -18.00 -24.64
N LYS A 563 -5.62 -16.96 -24.86
CA LYS A 563 -5.52 -16.05 -26.00
C LYS A 563 -4.86 -14.72 -25.67
N GLY A 564 -4.50 -14.50 -24.41
CA GLY A 564 -3.95 -13.25 -23.92
C GLY A 564 -4.67 -12.75 -22.66
N TYR A 565 -5.05 -11.47 -22.61
CA TYR A 565 -5.81 -10.91 -21.51
C TYR A 565 -7.19 -10.42 -21.96
N SER A 566 -8.08 -10.23 -20.99
CA SER A 566 -9.38 -9.60 -21.16
C SER A 566 -9.63 -8.57 -20.07
N ILE A 567 -10.23 -7.44 -20.44
CA ILE A 567 -10.73 -6.44 -19.50
C ILE A 567 -12.13 -6.88 -19.08
N GLU A 568 -12.27 -7.42 -17.88
CA GLU A 568 -13.52 -7.98 -17.36
C GLU A 568 -14.48 -6.90 -16.88
N GLN A 569 -13.95 -5.86 -16.25
CA GLN A 569 -14.74 -4.77 -15.70
C GLN A 569 -13.94 -3.48 -15.66
N ILE A 570 -14.60 -2.38 -15.96
CA ILE A 570 -14.15 -1.03 -15.73
C ILE A 570 -15.11 -0.42 -14.71
N ILE A 571 -14.56 0.17 -13.66
CA ILE A 571 -15.30 0.91 -12.64
C ILE A 571 -14.79 2.33 -12.71
N ASP A 572 -15.65 3.24 -13.10
CA ASP A 572 -15.30 4.66 -13.18
C ASP A 572 -14.95 5.18 -11.78
N GLY A 573 -13.95 6.03 -11.73
CA GLY A 573 -13.59 6.76 -10.53
C GLY A 573 -14.66 7.79 -10.15
N GLU A 574 -14.54 8.34 -8.96
CA GLU A 574 -15.56 9.26 -8.44
C GLU A 574 -15.61 10.57 -9.22
N THR A 575 -16.82 11.00 -9.48
CA THR A 575 -17.13 12.30 -10.09
C THR A 575 -17.05 13.45 -9.08
N VAL A 576 -16.89 14.68 -9.57
CA VAL A 576 -16.94 15.89 -8.73
C VAL A 576 -18.25 15.94 -7.92
N ALA A 577 -19.39 15.52 -8.51
CA ALA A 577 -20.67 15.50 -7.81
C ALA A 577 -20.71 14.53 -6.63
N GLU A 578 -20.12 13.35 -6.78
CA GLU A 578 -20.07 12.32 -5.74
C GLU A 578 -19.23 12.76 -4.56
N VAL A 579 -18.01 13.24 -4.80
CA VAL A 579 -17.14 13.73 -3.71
C VAL A 579 -17.70 14.94 -3.01
N LEU A 580 -18.40 15.86 -3.72
CA LEU A 580 -19.09 16.99 -3.13
C LEU A 580 -20.26 16.54 -2.23
N ASP A 581 -20.95 15.46 -2.58
CA ASP A 581 -22.06 14.94 -1.78
C ASP A 581 -21.58 14.33 -0.46
N TYR A 582 -20.42 13.68 -0.42
CA TYR A 582 -19.77 13.21 0.81
C TYR A 582 -19.57 14.35 1.84
N VAL A 583 -19.20 15.54 1.37
CA VAL A 583 -19.01 16.72 2.23
C VAL A 583 -20.25 17.63 2.27
N GLN A 584 -21.41 17.09 1.92
CA GLN A 584 -22.76 17.68 2.07
C GLN A 584 -23.07 18.86 1.14
N TYR A 585 -22.34 19.02 0.03
CA TYR A 585 -22.73 19.95 -1.04
C TYR A 585 -23.64 19.22 -2.03
N SER A 586 -24.93 19.59 -2.02
CA SER A 586 -25.89 19.04 -3.00
C SER A 586 -25.64 19.65 -4.39
N PRO A 587 -25.29 18.87 -5.42
CA PRO A 587 -25.06 19.37 -6.78
C PRO A 587 -26.25 20.18 -7.33
N LYS A 588 -27.48 19.72 -7.05
CA LYS A 588 -28.71 20.44 -7.45
C LYS A 588 -28.84 21.81 -6.81
N LYS A 589 -28.45 21.98 -5.54
CA LYS A 589 -28.47 23.28 -4.85
C LYS A 589 -27.40 24.22 -5.40
N LEU A 590 -26.20 23.71 -5.68
CA LEU A 590 -25.10 24.46 -6.25
C LEU A 590 -25.51 25.04 -7.62
N VAL A 591 -26.02 24.21 -8.52
CA VAL A 591 -26.51 24.65 -9.84
C VAL A 591 -27.58 25.75 -9.70
N ARG A 592 -28.59 25.54 -8.83
CA ARG A 592 -29.66 26.54 -8.62
C ARG A 592 -29.11 27.88 -8.10
N THR A 593 -28.13 27.85 -7.21
CA THR A 593 -27.48 29.06 -6.72
C THR A 593 -26.80 29.82 -7.85
N LEU A 594 -26.09 29.12 -8.72
CA LEU A 594 -25.40 29.71 -9.87
C LEU A 594 -26.37 30.22 -10.93
N GLU A 595 -27.47 29.54 -11.20
CA GLU A 595 -28.53 30.02 -12.09
C GLU A 595 -29.06 31.41 -11.63
N THR A 596 -29.25 31.55 -10.32
CA THR A 596 -29.67 32.83 -9.74
C THR A 596 -28.61 33.93 -9.93
N TRP A 597 -27.34 33.58 -9.72
CA TRP A 597 -26.22 34.49 -9.88
C TRP A 597 -25.98 34.90 -11.34
N VAL A 598 -26.02 33.96 -12.26
CA VAL A 598 -25.93 34.20 -13.72
C VAL A 598 -27.06 35.11 -14.17
N THR A 599 -28.31 34.84 -13.75
CA THR A 599 -29.46 35.67 -14.07
C THR A 599 -29.26 37.13 -13.61
N LYS A 600 -28.71 37.33 -12.42
CA LYS A 600 -28.36 38.65 -11.90
C LYS A 600 -27.28 39.34 -12.74
N SER A 601 -26.19 38.61 -13.06
CA SER A 601 -25.05 39.12 -13.84
C SER A 601 -25.45 39.53 -15.26
N VAL A 602 -26.34 38.79 -15.90
CA VAL A 602 -26.92 39.15 -17.20
C VAL A 602 -27.77 40.45 -17.10
N LYS A 603 -28.62 40.56 -16.06
CA LYS A 603 -29.42 41.76 -15.82
C LYS A 603 -28.57 43.01 -15.55
N GLU A 604 -27.42 42.84 -14.90
CA GLU A 604 -26.46 43.90 -14.62
C GLU A 604 -25.54 44.20 -15.80
N GLY A 605 -25.68 43.50 -16.93
CA GLY A 605 -24.88 43.70 -18.15
C GLY A 605 -23.40 43.28 -17.99
N LYS A 606 -23.06 42.45 -17.01
CA LYS A 606 -21.70 41.94 -16.78
C LYS A 606 -21.32 40.86 -17.77
N ILE A 607 -22.28 40.03 -18.18
CA ILE A 607 -22.16 38.98 -19.18
C ILE A 607 -23.38 38.96 -20.07
N SER A 608 -23.25 38.45 -21.28
CA SER A 608 -24.35 38.18 -22.18
C SER A 608 -25.17 36.94 -21.75
N LEU A 609 -26.38 36.82 -22.30
CA LEU A 609 -27.19 35.61 -22.05
C LEU A 609 -26.52 34.34 -22.57
N GLU A 610 -25.76 34.42 -23.67
CA GLU A 610 -25.07 33.33 -24.29
C GLU A 610 -23.88 32.84 -23.42
N GLU A 611 -23.05 33.76 -22.94
CA GLU A 611 -21.98 33.46 -21.97
C GLU A 611 -22.54 32.87 -20.67
N GLY A 612 -23.67 33.34 -20.18
CA GLY A 612 -24.32 32.75 -19.02
C GLY A 612 -24.82 31.32 -19.22
N LYS A 613 -25.31 31.00 -20.42
CA LYS A 613 -25.71 29.64 -20.80
C LYS A 613 -24.49 28.71 -20.92
N GLU A 614 -23.44 29.19 -21.55
CA GLU A 614 -22.19 28.44 -21.72
C GLU A 614 -21.57 28.13 -20.35
N PHE A 615 -21.46 29.12 -19.46
CA PHE A 615 -20.99 28.96 -18.09
C PHE A 615 -21.78 27.87 -17.34
N LEU A 616 -23.12 27.92 -17.37
CA LEU A 616 -23.95 26.93 -16.68
C LEU A 616 -23.86 25.53 -17.32
N SER A 617 -23.65 25.45 -18.62
CA SER A 617 -23.42 24.18 -19.33
C SER A 617 -22.13 23.56 -18.87
N ASN A 618 -21.04 24.32 -18.89
CA ASN A 618 -19.70 23.86 -18.47
C ASN A 618 -19.69 23.48 -16.98
N TYR A 619 -20.33 24.26 -16.13
CA TYR A 619 -20.44 23.94 -14.71
C TYR A 619 -21.20 22.63 -14.48
N ARG A 620 -22.31 22.40 -15.19
CA ARG A 620 -23.09 21.16 -15.06
C ARG A 620 -22.31 19.94 -15.58
N SER A 621 -21.65 20.04 -16.74
CA SER A 621 -20.84 18.95 -17.26
C SER A 621 -19.67 18.63 -16.33
N GLY A 622 -18.97 19.65 -15.80
CA GLY A 622 -17.87 19.48 -14.87
C GLY A 622 -18.24 18.79 -13.55
N LEU A 623 -19.53 18.87 -13.12
CA LEU A 623 -19.98 18.09 -11.94
C LEU A 623 -19.96 16.57 -12.16
N TYR A 624 -20.02 16.14 -13.41
CA TYR A 624 -20.00 14.70 -13.76
C TYR A 624 -18.65 14.27 -14.36
N GLY A 625 -17.68 15.16 -14.38
CA GLY A 625 -16.30 14.85 -14.77
C GLY A 625 -15.55 14.12 -13.65
N TYR A 626 -14.47 13.49 -14.04
CA TYR A 626 -13.52 12.84 -13.13
C TYR A 626 -12.88 13.86 -12.19
N THR A 627 -12.48 13.46 -10.99
CA THR A 627 -11.88 14.39 -10.01
C THR A 627 -10.42 14.72 -10.28
N TYR A 628 -9.75 13.96 -11.13
CA TYR A 628 -8.37 14.16 -11.57
C TYR A 628 -8.30 14.93 -12.89
N LEU A 629 -7.08 15.25 -13.33
CA LEU A 629 -6.87 15.99 -14.56
C LEU A 629 -7.02 15.07 -15.79
N GLU A 630 -7.72 15.56 -16.82
CA GLU A 630 -7.99 14.85 -18.09
C GLU A 630 -7.15 15.43 -19.24
#